data_6ef1592e6499af300818e7a7312a795b
#
_entry.id   6ef1592e6499af300818e7a7312a795b
#
_cell.length_a   1.000
_cell.length_b   1.000
_cell.length_c   1.000
_cell.angle_alpha   90.00
_cell.angle_beta   90.00
_cell.angle_gamma   90.00
#
_symmetry.space_group_name_H-M   'P 1'
#
loop_
_entity.id
_entity.type
_entity.pdbx_description
1 polymer ?
#
loop_
_entity_poly.entity_id
_entity_poly.type
_entity_poly.pdbx_seq_one_letter_code
_entity_poly.pdbx_strand_id
1 'polypeptide(L)'
;MKITFVVTSREPLVCLEALPYLYIVANAALKTLLLGERSGIRNWPMCDNHYSPKGTQMIFYQEERIAMFIDGANLYAAARALGFDIDYKRLLDLFASKGRLVRAFYYTALVEDQEYSPIRPLVDWLDYNGYTMVTKPTKEFTDASGRRKIKGNMDIELAIDVMEMAEHVDHILLFSGDGDFRRLVDAVQRKGVRVSVISTVRSQPPMVADELRRQADNFIELQDLSPSIARVHQHRDPPSNDPHSNLYETA
;
A
#
# COMPACT_ATOMS: atom_id res chain seq x y z
N MET A 1 1.80 43.79 35.67
CA MET A 1 2.11 44.19 34.31
C MET A 1 0.82 44.12 33.49
N LYS A 2 0.22 45.29 33.21
CA LYS A 2 -1.08 45.38 32.51
C LYS A 2 -0.81 45.39 31.02
N ILE A 3 -1.34 44.42 30.32
CA ILE A 3 -1.27 44.40 28.83
C ILE A 3 -2.61 44.97 28.34
N THR A 4 -2.52 46.15 27.73
CA THR A 4 -3.66 46.84 27.10
C THR A 4 -3.67 46.47 25.63
N PHE A 5 -4.69 45.76 25.17
CA PHE A 5 -4.92 45.55 23.75
C PHE A 5 -5.73 46.70 23.16
N VAL A 6 -5.12 47.42 22.23
CA VAL A 6 -5.81 48.43 21.39
C VAL A 6 -6.23 47.73 20.12
N VAL A 7 -7.54 47.60 19.91
CA VAL A 7 -8.10 47.10 18.66
C VAL A 7 -8.35 48.32 17.75
N THR A 8 -7.53 48.49 16.72
CA THR A 8 -7.81 49.44 15.64
C THR A 8 -8.41 48.69 14.47
N SER A 9 -9.60 49.07 14.10
CA SER A 9 -10.34 48.61 12.95
C SER A 9 -9.79 49.22 11.65
N ARG A 10 -9.39 48.39 10.69
CA ARG A 10 -9.45 48.54 9.23
C ARG A 10 -8.28 47.82 8.55
N GLU A 11 -8.59 46.68 7.96
CA GLU A 11 -8.05 46.24 6.67
C GLU A 11 -8.47 44.77 6.37
N PRO A 12 -8.47 44.30 5.12
CA PRO A 12 -9.47 43.36 4.63
C PRO A 12 -9.08 41.88 4.78
N LEU A 13 -10.10 41.08 4.72
CA LEU A 13 -10.12 39.62 4.65
C LEU A 13 -9.01 39.04 3.81
N VAL A 14 -8.01 38.45 4.48
CA VAL A 14 -7.20 37.39 3.91
C VAL A 14 -7.79 36.08 4.40
N CYS A 15 -8.22 35.27 3.43
CA CYS A 15 -8.79 33.96 3.64
C CYS A 15 -7.81 33.07 4.38
N LEU A 16 -8.02 32.81 5.67
CA LEU A 16 -7.34 31.78 6.47
C LEU A 16 -8.24 30.55 6.53
N GLU A 17 -8.25 29.78 5.47
CA GLU A 17 -8.75 28.41 5.46
C GLU A 17 -7.67 27.45 5.99
N ALA A 18 -7.34 27.54 7.25
CA ALA A 18 -6.65 26.46 7.93
C ALA A 18 -6.68 26.70 9.43
N LEU A 19 -7.70 26.22 10.11
CA LEU A 19 -7.69 25.67 11.46
C LEU A 19 -9.10 25.61 12.08
N PRO A 20 -9.99 24.71 11.67
CA PRO A 20 -11.31 24.60 12.31
C PRO A 20 -11.23 24.13 13.77
N TYR A 21 -10.16 23.45 14.16
CA TYR A 21 -10.03 22.89 15.52
C TYR A 21 -9.65 23.93 16.58
N LEU A 22 -8.78 24.89 16.26
CA LEU A 22 -8.38 25.93 17.22
C LEU A 22 -9.49 26.94 17.50
N TYR A 23 -10.35 27.18 16.51
CA TYR A 23 -11.47 28.10 16.62
C TYR A 23 -12.59 27.55 17.53
N ILE A 24 -12.83 26.26 17.52
CA ILE A 24 -13.86 25.62 18.37
C ILE A 24 -13.41 25.58 19.82
N VAL A 25 -12.15 25.29 20.11
CA VAL A 25 -11.61 25.25 21.48
C VAL A 25 -11.52 26.66 22.08
N ALA A 26 -11.10 27.66 21.31
CA ALA A 26 -11.01 29.05 21.76
C ALA A 26 -12.39 29.65 22.04
N ASN A 27 -13.43 29.37 21.23
CA ASN A 27 -14.80 29.85 21.48
C ASN A 27 -15.45 29.20 22.70
N ALA A 28 -15.20 27.91 22.98
CA ALA A 28 -15.69 27.21 24.14
C ALA A 28 -15.07 27.79 25.42
N ALA A 29 -13.75 28.04 25.45
CA ALA A 29 -13.05 28.63 26.55
C ALA A 29 -13.48 30.08 26.81
N LEU A 30 -13.71 30.88 25.75
CA LEU A 30 -14.14 32.28 25.89
C LEU A 30 -15.57 32.41 26.43
N LYS A 31 -16.49 31.52 26.03
CA LYS A 31 -17.87 31.48 26.54
C LYS A 31 -17.93 31.11 28.01
N THR A 32 -17.11 30.18 28.46
CA THR A 32 -17.03 29.79 29.90
C THR A 32 -16.49 30.93 30.77
N LEU A 33 -15.57 31.75 30.25
CA LEU A 33 -14.97 32.87 31.00
C LEU A 33 -15.87 34.10 31.06
N LEU A 34 -16.70 34.35 30.03
CA LEU A 34 -17.51 35.57 29.94
C LEU A 34 -18.92 35.44 30.49
N LEU A 35 -19.50 34.26 30.58
CA LEU A 35 -20.90 34.06 30.93
C LEU A 35 -21.17 33.41 32.28
N GLY A 36 -20.15 32.93 33.00
CA GLY A 36 -20.30 32.37 34.35
C GLY A 36 -21.27 31.17 34.45
N GLU A 37 -21.71 30.59 33.32
CA GLU A 37 -22.66 29.51 33.32
C GLU A 37 -21.97 28.17 33.61
N ARG A 38 -22.20 27.63 34.77
CA ARG A 38 -22.00 26.21 35.09
C ARG A 38 -23.08 25.39 34.39
N SER A 39 -23.05 25.32 33.08
CA SER A 39 -23.86 24.36 32.34
C SER A 39 -23.08 23.05 32.23
N GLY A 40 -23.69 21.98 32.70
CA GLY A 40 -23.12 20.66 32.85
C GLY A 40 -22.51 20.12 31.56
N ILE A 41 -21.25 19.75 31.66
CA ILE A 41 -20.56 18.88 30.75
C ILE A 41 -21.19 17.48 30.87
N ARG A 42 -22.39 17.33 30.35
CA ARG A 42 -23.00 16.02 30.11
C ARG A 42 -23.49 16.01 28.68
N ASN A 43 -22.93 15.13 27.91
CA ASN A 43 -23.17 14.84 26.48
C ASN A 43 -22.42 15.74 25.50
N TRP A 44 -21.09 15.72 25.60
CA TRP A 44 -20.30 15.78 24.40
C TRP A 44 -20.49 14.39 23.73
N PRO A 45 -20.85 14.29 22.43
CA PRO A 45 -20.67 13.03 21.72
C PRO A 45 -19.18 12.76 21.81
N MET A 46 -18.79 11.83 22.66
CA MET A 46 -17.50 11.17 22.52
C MET A 46 -17.48 10.70 21.07
N CYS A 47 -16.57 11.25 20.26
CA CYS A 47 -16.13 10.51 19.10
C CYS A 47 -15.73 9.16 19.68
N ASP A 48 -16.56 8.17 19.44
CA ASP A 48 -16.25 6.79 19.74
C ASP A 48 -15.00 6.46 18.95
N ASN A 49 -13.87 6.85 19.55
CA ASN A 49 -12.58 6.35 19.16
C ASN A 49 -12.59 4.89 19.57
N HIS A 50 -13.30 4.07 18.79
CA HIS A 50 -13.20 2.63 18.87
C HIS A 50 -11.78 2.28 18.47
N TYR A 51 -10.85 2.51 19.39
CA TYR A 51 -9.58 1.84 19.38
C TYR A 51 -9.85 0.36 19.60
N SER A 52 -10.23 -0.30 18.50
CA SER A 52 -10.30 -1.75 18.46
C SER A 52 -8.88 -2.28 18.25
N PRO A 53 -8.28 -2.97 19.21
CA PRO A 53 -6.95 -3.54 19.06
C PRO A 53 -6.92 -4.79 18.17
N LYS A 54 -7.97 -5.02 17.38
CA LYS A 54 -8.09 -6.17 16.48
C LYS A 54 -8.34 -5.71 15.05
N GLY A 55 -7.27 -5.72 14.26
CA GLY A 55 -7.25 -5.46 12.84
C GLY A 55 -6.70 -4.06 12.54
N THR A 56 -5.61 -4.01 11.78
CA THR A 56 -5.09 -2.76 11.22
C THR A 56 -6.17 -2.19 10.31
N GLN A 57 -6.89 -1.19 10.78
CA GLN A 57 -7.90 -0.53 9.97
C GLN A 57 -7.18 0.18 8.83
N MET A 58 -7.34 -0.32 7.60
CA MET A 58 -6.79 0.32 6.42
C MET A 58 -7.46 1.69 6.25
N ILE A 59 -6.72 2.76 6.46
CA ILE A 59 -7.22 4.13 6.31
C ILE A 59 -6.99 4.56 4.87
N PHE A 60 -8.06 4.65 4.09
CA PHE A 60 -8.07 5.17 2.73
C PHE A 60 -9.10 6.29 2.60
N TYR A 61 -8.76 7.29 1.80
CA TYR A 61 -9.67 8.36 1.44
C TYR A 61 -9.97 8.27 -0.06
N GLN A 62 -11.25 8.31 -0.41
CA GLN A 62 -11.72 8.10 -1.79
C GLN A 62 -11.17 9.11 -2.80
N GLU A 63 -10.88 10.32 -2.33
CA GLU A 63 -10.36 11.40 -3.15
C GLU A 63 -8.86 11.34 -3.39
N GLU A 64 -8.12 10.53 -2.62
CA GLU A 64 -6.68 10.42 -2.75
C GLU A 64 -6.27 9.78 -4.08
N ARG A 65 -5.28 10.39 -4.72
CA ARG A 65 -4.57 9.80 -5.86
C ARG A 65 -3.57 8.79 -5.31
N ILE A 66 -3.73 7.54 -5.72
CA ILE A 66 -2.96 6.41 -5.21
C ILE A 66 -2.02 5.90 -6.31
N ALA A 67 -0.77 5.59 -5.96
CA ALA A 67 0.12 4.79 -6.80
C ALA A 67 0.62 3.56 -6.03
N MET A 68 0.69 2.43 -6.75
CA MET A 68 1.19 1.15 -6.23
C MET A 68 2.60 0.90 -6.77
N PHE A 69 3.51 0.52 -5.87
CA PHE A 69 4.88 0.13 -6.19
C PHE A 69 5.13 -1.27 -5.66
N ILE A 70 5.26 -2.22 -6.57
CA ILE A 70 5.33 -3.64 -6.22
C ILE A 70 6.72 -4.19 -6.51
N ASP A 71 7.49 -4.41 -5.45
CA ASP A 71 8.67 -5.26 -5.53
C ASP A 71 8.22 -6.70 -5.73
N GLY A 72 8.30 -7.17 -6.97
CA GLY A 72 7.77 -8.48 -7.37
C GLY A 72 8.44 -9.63 -6.65
N ALA A 73 9.73 -9.55 -6.39
CA ALA A 73 10.47 -10.59 -5.68
C ALA A 73 10.06 -10.69 -4.21
N ASN A 74 9.94 -9.54 -3.53
CA ASN A 74 9.56 -9.45 -2.13
C ASN A 74 8.10 -9.89 -1.91
N LEU A 75 7.18 -9.37 -2.74
CA LEU A 75 5.76 -9.72 -2.67
C LEU A 75 5.51 -11.21 -2.93
N TYR A 76 6.19 -11.79 -3.95
CA TYR A 76 6.10 -13.21 -4.25
C TYR A 76 6.60 -14.06 -3.08
N ALA A 77 7.77 -13.72 -2.52
CA ALA A 77 8.33 -14.44 -1.39
C ALA A 77 7.40 -14.38 -0.16
N ALA A 78 6.80 -13.22 0.12
CA ALA A 78 5.86 -13.03 1.23
C ALA A 78 4.57 -13.86 1.04
N ALA A 79 3.96 -13.84 -0.13
CA ALA A 79 2.77 -14.64 -0.43
C ALA A 79 3.04 -16.15 -0.33
N ARG A 80 4.19 -16.60 -0.85
CA ARG A 80 4.64 -18.00 -0.74
C ARG A 80 4.86 -18.42 0.72
N ALA A 81 5.45 -17.56 1.53
CA ALA A 81 5.64 -17.83 2.95
C ALA A 81 4.31 -17.94 3.72
N LEU A 82 3.28 -17.24 3.26
CA LEU A 82 1.91 -17.28 3.78
C LEU A 82 1.05 -18.42 3.18
N GLY A 83 1.56 -19.12 2.16
CA GLY A 83 0.91 -20.29 1.57
C GLY A 83 -0.22 -19.98 0.57
N PHE A 84 -0.22 -18.81 -0.09
CA PHE A 84 -1.19 -18.48 -1.12
C PHE A 84 -0.55 -17.87 -2.38
N ASP A 85 -1.24 -17.97 -3.51
CA ASP A 85 -0.86 -17.32 -4.76
C ASP A 85 -1.72 -16.07 -4.97
N ILE A 86 -1.10 -15.00 -5.49
CA ILE A 86 -1.76 -13.73 -5.72
C ILE A 86 -2.51 -13.73 -7.06
N ASP A 87 -3.75 -13.27 -7.01
CA ASP A 87 -4.50 -12.83 -8.18
C ASP A 87 -4.27 -11.33 -8.39
N TYR A 88 -3.40 -10.99 -9.32
CA TYR A 88 -3.01 -9.60 -9.56
C TYR A 88 -4.16 -8.73 -10.09
N LYS A 89 -5.15 -9.34 -10.78
CA LYS A 89 -6.34 -8.60 -11.18
C LYS A 89 -7.14 -8.16 -9.95
N ARG A 90 -7.40 -9.08 -9.03
CA ARG A 90 -8.09 -8.79 -7.77
C ARG A 90 -7.32 -7.79 -6.91
N LEU A 91 -5.97 -7.87 -6.90
CA LEU A 91 -5.12 -6.92 -6.21
C LEU A 91 -5.31 -5.50 -6.76
N LEU A 92 -5.28 -5.35 -8.08
CA LEU A 92 -5.51 -4.07 -8.75
C LEU A 92 -6.91 -3.52 -8.44
N ASP A 93 -7.95 -4.35 -8.64
CA ASP A 93 -9.35 -3.99 -8.42
C ASP A 93 -9.60 -3.58 -6.94
N LEU A 94 -8.97 -4.29 -5.99
CA LEU A 94 -9.08 -3.97 -4.57
C LEU A 94 -8.60 -2.54 -4.28
N PHE A 95 -7.41 -2.18 -4.74
CA PHE A 95 -6.86 -0.85 -4.44
C PHE A 95 -7.46 0.25 -5.32
N ALA A 96 -7.88 -0.05 -6.54
CA ALA A 96 -8.67 0.86 -7.37
C ALA A 96 -10.02 1.24 -6.72
N SER A 97 -10.59 0.35 -5.90
CA SER A 97 -11.81 0.64 -5.14
C SER A 97 -11.59 1.52 -3.90
N LYS A 98 -10.34 1.73 -3.47
CA LYS A 98 -10.00 2.47 -2.25
C LYS A 98 -9.73 3.95 -2.47
N GLY A 99 -9.52 4.37 -3.72
CA GLY A 99 -9.24 5.75 -4.10
C GLY A 99 -9.01 5.87 -5.59
N ARG A 100 -8.43 6.97 -6.03
CA ARG A 100 -8.14 7.23 -7.45
C ARG A 100 -6.79 6.61 -7.82
N LEU A 101 -6.79 5.34 -8.23
CA LEU A 101 -5.57 4.66 -8.65
C LEU A 101 -5.01 5.30 -9.94
N VAL A 102 -3.83 5.90 -9.83
CA VAL A 102 -3.14 6.60 -10.94
C VAL A 102 -2.28 5.63 -11.72
N ARG A 103 -1.46 4.83 -11.03
CA ARG A 103 -0.53 3.84 -11.62
C ARG A 103 -0.29 2.68 -10.67
N ALA A 104 0.01 1.52 -11.27
CA ALA A 104 0.49 0.35 -10.56
C ALA A 104 1.78 -0.14 -11.24
N PHE A 105 2.92 0.09 -10.58
CA PHE A 105 4.23 -0.35 -11.07
C PHE A 105 4.57 -1.72 -10.51
N TYR A 106 5.13 -2.56 -11.37
CA TYR A 106 5.63 -3.88 -10.98
C TYR A 106 7.09 -4.03 -11.39
N TYR A 107 7.96 -4.23 -10.41
CA TYR A 107 9.41 -4.32 -10.57
C TYR A 107 9.84 -5.77 -10.55
N THR A 108 10.57 -6.19 -11.59
CA THR A 108 11.11 -7.55 -11.66
C THR A 108 12.38 -7.61 -12.48
N ALA A 109 13.28 -8.49 -12.08
CA ALA A 109 14.47 -8.79 -12.84
C ALA A 109 14.18 -9.93 -13.81
N LEU A 110 14.62 -9.79 -15.08
CA LEU A 110 14.51 -10.82 -16.11
C LEU A 110 15.89 -11.36 -16.44
N VAL A 111 16.03 -12.68 -16.52
CA VAL A 111 17.28 -13.31 -16.94
C VAL A 111 17.40 -13.22 -18.46
N GLU A 112 18.47 -12.58 -18.94
CA GLU A 112 18.67 -12.21 -20.37
C GLU A 112 18.93 -13.41 -21.26
N ASP A 113 19.54 -14.48 -20.74
CA ASP A 113 20.06 -15.62 -21.52
C ASP A 113 19.12 -16.83 -21.60
N GLN A 114 17.88 -16.71 -21.12
CA GLN A 114 16.92 -17.82 -21.19
C GLN A 114 15.84 -17.54 -22.24
N GLU A 115 15.83 -18.29 -23.35
CA GLU A 115 14.71 -18.30 -24.31
C GLU A 115 13.36 -18.58 -23.65
N TYR A 116 13.38 -19.22 -22.47
CA TYR A 116 12.21 -19.51 -21.66
C TYR A 116 12.40 -19.08 -20.20
N SER A 117 11.89 -17.90 -19.88
CA SER A 117 11.78 -17.45 -18.46
C SER A 117 10.39 -17.78 -17.92
N PRO A 118 10.26 -18.55 -16.84
CA PRO A 118 8.95 -18.93 -16.26
C PRO A 118 8.11 -17.75 -15.80
N ILE A 119 8.72 -16.59 -15.57
CA ILE A 119 8.01 -15.37 -15.16
C ILE A 119 7.47 -14.56 -16.35
N ARG A 120 7.95 -14.82 -17.58
CA ARG A 120 7.57 -14.04 -18.76
C ARG A 120 6.06 -14.01 -19.03
N PRO A 121 5.32 -15.14 -18.94
CA PRO A 121 3.87 -15.10 -19.10
C PRO A 121 3.15 -14.21 -18.08
N LEU A 122 3.69 -14.11 -16.86
CA LEU A 122 3.15 -13.20 -15.85
C LEU A 122 3.45 -11.75 -16.21
N VAL A 123 4.68 -11.44 -16.64
CA VAL A 123 5.10 -10.09 -17.06
C VAL A 123 4.23 -9.60 -18.21
N ASP A 124 4.07 -10.42 -19.25
CA ASP A 124 3.23 -10.09 -20.41
C ASP A 124 1.77 -9.87 -19.99
N TRP A 125 1.26 -10.73 -19.11
CA TRP A 125 -0.11 -10.58 -18.61
C TRP A 125 -0.29 -9.29 -17.82
N LEU A 126 0.64 -8.94 -16.93
CA LEU A 126 0.59 -7.72 -16.11
C LEU A 126 0.60 -6.47 -16.98
N ASP A 127 1.47 -6.42 -18.00
CA ASP A 127 1.59 -5.31 -18.94
C ASP A 127 0.26 -5.06 -19.69
N TYR A 128 -0.44 -6.12 -20.10
CA TYR A 128 -1.76 -6.03 -20.73
C TYR A 128 -2.90 -5.69 -19.75
N ASN A 129 -2.70 -5.85 -18.44
CA ASN A 129 -3.78 -5.74 -17.46
C ASN A 129 -3.62 -4.54 -16.50
N GLY A 130 -3.00 -3.46 -16.97
CA GLY A 130 -3.00 -2.17 -16.29
C GLY A 130 -1.85 -1.95 -15.31
N TYR A 131 -0.84 -2.83 -15.34
CA TYR A 131 0.42 -2.60 -14.62
C TYR A 131 1.44 -1.93 -15.54
N THR A 132 2.24 -1.06 -14.98
CA THR A 132 3.43 -0.53 -15.64
C THR A 132 4.62 -1.41 -15.27
N MET A 133 5.16 -2.12 -16.25
CA MET A 133 6.27 -3.05 -16.01
C MET A 133 7.61 -2.32 -16.02
N VAL A 134 8.37 -2.48 -14.94
CA VAL A 134 9.77 -2.03 -14.87
C VAL A 134 10.64 -3.27 -14.76
N THR A 135 11.36 -3.56 -15.83
CA THR A 135 12.18 -4.78 -15.93
C THR A 135 13.65 -4.42 -16.10
N LYS A 136 14.52 -5.22 -15.49
CA LYS A 136 15.97 -5.09 -15.62
C LYS A 136 16.57 -6.41 -16.10
N PRO A 137 17.35 -6.41 -17.16
CA PRO A 137 18.09 -7.58 -17.57
C PRO A 137 19.12 -7.95 -16.49
N THR A 138 19.14 -9.22 -16.10
CA THR A 138 20.08 -9.74 -15.12
C THR A 138 20.91 -10.84 -15.70
N LYS A 139 22.19 -10.89 -15.29
CA LYS A 139 23.09 -12.00 -15.62
C LYS A 139 23.14 -12.97 -14.43
N GLU A 140 23.08 -14.25 -14.74
CA GLU A 140 23.38 -15.26 -13.75
C GLU A 140 24.89 -15.29 -13.49
N PHE A 141 25.28 -15.24 -12.21
CA PHE A 141 26.66 -15.46 -11.80
C PHE A 141 26.70 -16.73 -10.98
N THR A 142 27.65 -17.59 -11.29
CA THR A 142 27.98 -18.73 -10.44
C THR A 142 29.02 -18.27 -9.43
N ASP A 143 28.71 -18.35 -8.14
CA ASP A 143 29.66 -18.03 -7.09
C ASP A 143 30.77 -19.10 -7.01
N ALA A 144 31.83 -18.79 -6.24
CA ALA A 144 32.96 -19.72 -6.08
C ALA A 144 32.58 -21.08 -5.44
N SER A 145 31.35 -21.22 -4.91
CA SER A 145 30.79 -22.44 -4.35
C SER A 145 29.87 -23.19 -5.34
N GLY A 146 29.82 -22.77 -6.62
CA GLY A 146 29.00 -23.39 -7.65
C GLY A 146 27.51 -23.07 -7.58
N ARG A 147 27.09 -22.14 -6.72
CA ARG A 147 25.69 -21.72 -6.60
C ARG A 147 25.37 -20.63 -7.60
N ARG A 148 24.30 -20.81 -8.35
CA ARG A 148 23.77 -19.76 -9.22
C ARG A 148 23.17 -18.63 -8.37
N LYS A 149 23.67 -17.42 -8.56
CA LYS A 149 23.11 -16.20 -7.98
C LYS A 149 22.64 -15.28 -9.09
N ILE A 150 21.40 -14.86 -9.00
CA ILE A 150 20.85 -13.82 -9.85
C ILE A 150 21.07 -12.49 -9.10
N LYS A 151 21.86 -11.61 -9.70
CA LYS A 151 22.09 -10.26 -9.15
C LYS A 151 21.22 -9.28 -9.92
N GLY A 152 20.02 -9.04 -9.43
CA GLY A 152 19.07 -8.10 -10.01
C GLY A 152 18.26 -7.47 -8.91
N ASN A 153 18.82 -6.42 -8.29
CA ASN A 153 18.12 -5.60 -7.33
C ASN A 153 17.45 -4.45 -8.12
N MET A 154 16.15 -4.23 -7.89
CA MET A 154 15.32 -3.19 -8.51
C MET A 154 15.09 -2.00 -7.59
N ASP A 155 15.76 -1.92 -6.43
CA ASP A 155 15.49 -0.94 -5.39
C ASP A 155 15.76 0.48 -5.85
N ILE A 156 16.78 0.67 -6.68
CA ILE A 156 17.15 2.00 -7.20
C ILE A 156 16.10 2.48 -8.19
N GLU A 157 15.69 1.63 -9.14
CA GLU A 157 14.65 1.95 -10.12
C GLU A 157 13.34 2.26 -9.41
N LEU A 158 12.93 1.41 -8.46
CA LEU A 158 11.75 1.63 -7.64
C LEU A 158 11.83 2.94 -6.86
N ALA A 159 12.98 3.23 -6.24
CA ALA A 159 13.15 4.44 -5.44
C ALA A 159 13.06 5.71 -6.30
N ILE A 160 13.62 5.70 -7.51
CA ILE A 160 13.56 6.83 -8.45
C ILE A 160 12.10 7.08 -8.86
N ASP A 161 11.40 6.05 -9.32
CA ASP A 161 10.01 6.17 -9.78
C ASP A 161 9.07 6.61 -8.64
N VAL A 162 9.29 6.13 -7.41
CA VAL A 162 8.54 6.58 -6.22
C VAL A 162 8.78 8.06 -5.96
N MET A 163 10.02 8.54 -6.05
CA MET A 163 10.35 9.96 -5.83
C MET A 163 9.75 10.88 -6.90
N GLU A 164 9.70 10.42 -8.16
CA GLU A 164 9.07 11.15 -9.26
C GLU A 164 7.54 11.17 -9.09
N MET A 165 6.94 10.03 -8.79
CA MET A 165 5.49 9.93 -8.60
C MET A 165 4.99 10.66 -7.35
N ALA A 166 5.84 10.88 -6.35
CA ALA A 166 5.47 11.60 -5.13
C ALA A 166 5.01 13.06 -5.38
N GLU A 167 5.28 13.62 -6.56
CA GLU A 167 4.77 14.94 -6.96
C GLU A 167 3.36 14.91 -7.55
N HIS A 168 2.85 13.72 -7.85
CA HIS A 168 1.60 13.52 -8.59
C HIS A 168 0.53 12.75 -7.83
N VAL A 169 0.87 12.21 -6.65
CA VAL A 169 -0.03 11.37 -5.85
C VAL A 169 -0.09 11.85 -4.40
N ASP A 170 -1.12 11.44 -3.70
CA ASP A 170 -1.36 11.77 -2.30
C ASP A 170 -1.02 10.58 -1.39
N HIS A 171 -1.01 9.35 -1.94
CA HIS A 171 -0.78 8.13 -1.19
C HIS A 171 -0.01 7.09 -2.02
N ILE A 172 1.08 6.60 -1.49
CA ILE A 172 1.92 5.55 -2.07
C ILE A 172 1.70 4.25 -1.32
N LEU A 173 1.48 3.17 -2.08
CA LEU A 173 1.38 1.81 -1.59
C LEU A 173 2.66 1.06 -1.98
N LEU A 174 3.51 0.78 -1.01
CA LEU A 174 4.78 0.08 -1.20
C LEU A 174 4.63 -1.39 -0.79
N PHE A 175 4.69 -2.30 -1.76
CA PHE A 175 4.66 -3.75 -1.56
C PHE A 175 6.08 -4.29 -1.44
N SER A 176 6.71 -4.01 -0.33
CA SER A 176 8.02 -4.55 0.03
C SER A 176 8.18 -4.55 1.55
N GLY A 177 9.01 -5.45 2.05
CA GLY A 177 9.41 -5.50 3.45
C GLY A 177 10.87 -5.12 3.67
N ASP A 178 11.57 -4.70 2.61
CA ASP A 178 12.99 -4.39 2.67
C ASP A 178 13.27 -3.10 3.47
N GLY A 179 14.13 -3.22 4.49
CA GLY A 179 14.54 -2.11 5.35
C GLY A 179 15.26 -0.97 4.61
N ASP A 180 15.88 -1.27 3.46
CA ASP A 180 16.59 -0.27 2.67
C ASP A 180 15.65 0.84 2.17
N PHE A 181 14.37 0.54 2.02
CA PHE A 181 13.33 1.53 1.66
C PHE A 181 12.96 2.50 2.80
N ARG A 182 13.42 2.30 4.04
CA ARG A 182 13.11 3.21 5.15
C ARG A 182 13.42 4.66 4.81
N ARG A 183 14.60 4.91 4.19
CA ARG A 183 15.02 6.29 3.82
C ARG A 183 14.18 6.87 2.69
N LEU A 184 13.72 6.03 1.77
CA LEU A 184 12.79 6.42 0.72
C LEU A 184 11.44 6.87 1.32
N VAL A 185 10.88 6.07 2.22
CA VAL A 185 9.60 6.39 2.91
C VAL A 185 9.71 7.72 3.65
N ASP A 186 10.78 7.93 4.44
CA ASP A 186 11.06 9.19 5.13
C ASP A 186 11.13 10.39 4.16
N ALA A 187 11.77 10.23 2.99
CA ALA A 187 11.88 11.29 2.00
C ALA A 187 10.53 11.66 1.36
N VAL A 188 9.71 10.66 1.07
CA VAL A 188 8.37 10.82 0.50
C VAL A 188 7.41 11.49 1.48
N GLN A 189 7.44 11.07 2.75
CA GLN A 189 6.65 11.68 3.81
C GLN A 189 6.96 13.18 4.00
N ARG A 190 8.23 13.59 3.87
CA ARG A 190 8.63 15.02 3.88
C ARG A 190 8.06 15.82 2.71
N LYS A 191 7.63 15.17 1.63
CA LYS A 191 6.89 15.82 0.54
C LYS A 191 5.38 15.93 0.82
N GLY A 192 4.91 15.43 1.96
CA GLY A 192 3.50 15.45 2.36
C GLY A 192 2.68 14.28 1.80
N VAL A 193 3.33 13.26 1.24
CA VAL A 193 2.67 12.08 0.68
C VAL A 193 2.63 10.97 1.73
N ARG A 194 1.47 10.35 1.90
CA ARG A 194 1.30 9.20 2.80
C ARG A 194 1.90 7.95 2.19
N VAL A 195 2.47 7.09 3.04
CA VAL A 195 3.04 5.82 2.61
C VAL A 195 2.45 4.68 3.44
N SER A 196 1.78 3.75 2.76
CA SER A 196 1.40 2.46 3.35
C SER A 196 2.34 1.37 2.86
N VAL A 197 2.93 0.64 3.79
CA VAL A 197 3.78 -0.52 3.51
C VAL A 197 2.93 -1.79 3.62
N ILE A 198 2.99 -2.62 2.58
CA ILE A 198 2.27 -3.90 2.50
C ILE A 198 3.29 -5.04 2.51
N SER A 199 3.29 -5.83 3.57
CA SER A 199 4.15 -6.99 3.77
C SER A 199 3.57 -7.88 4.87
N THR A 200 4.34 -8.80 5.45
CA THR A 200 3.87 -9.67 6.52
C THR A 200 4.83 -9.78 7.69
N VAL A 201 4.26 -9.78 8.89
CA VAL A 201 4.94 -10.19 10.13
C VAL A 201 4.56 -11.61 10.56
N ARG A 202 3.62 -12.24 9.87
CA ARG A 202 3.08 -13.57 10.25
C ARG A 202 3.84 -14.74 9.65
N SER A 203 4.83 -14.47 8.80
CA SER A 203 5.77 -15.50 8.33
C SER A 203 6.91 -15.72 9.32
N GLN A 204 7.62 -16.83 9.18
CA GLN A 204 8.79 -17.18 9.97
C GLN A 204 10.00 -17.39 9.04
N PRO A 205 11.00 -16.46 9.02
CA PRO A 205 11.04 -15.18 9.73
C PRO A 205 10.04 -14.16 9.16
N PRO A 206 9.76 -13.03 9.89
CA PRO A 206 8.99 -11.92 9.34
C PRO A 206 9.63 -11.37 8.06
N MET A 207 8.79 -11.02 7.08
CA MET A 207 9.26 -10.52 5.77
C MET A 207 9.39 -9.00 5.73
N VAL A 208 9.00 -8.29 6.79
CA VAL A 208 9.16 -6.85 6.89
C VAL A 208 10.20 -6.49 7.95
N ALA A 209 11.12 -5.60 7.59
CA ALA A 209 12.05 -5.00 8.52
C ALA A 209 11.32 -4.07 9.50
N ASP A 210 11.66 -4.14 10.78
CA ASP A 210 10.99 -3.41 11.85
C ASP A 210 11.14 -1.88 11.69
N GLU A 211 12.30 -1.42 11.21
CA GLU A 211 12.55 -0.01 10.90
C GLU A 211 11.68 0.52 9.76
N LEU A 212 11.42 -0.26 8.72
CA LEU A 212 10.52 0.13 7.63
C LEU A 212 9.08 0.20 8.13
N ARG A 213 8.65 -0.81 8.89
CA ARG A 213 7.31 -0.86 9.47
C ARG A 213 7.02 0.32 10.39
N ARG A 214 8.01 0.75 11.19
CA ARG A 214 7.87 1.91 12.09
C ARG A 214 7.86 3.24 11.34
N GLN A 215 8.54 3.31 10.21
CA GLN A 215 8.60 4.53 9.39
C GLN A 215 7.31 4.77 8.64
N ALA A 216 6.61 3.72 8.20
CA ALA A 216 5.39 3.82 7.41
C ALA A 216 4.26 4.53 8.18
N ASP A 217 3.42 5.32 7.47
CA ASP A 217 2.21 5.92 8.03
C ASP A 217 1.18 4.84 8.37
N ASN A 218 1.11 3.79 7.53
CA ASN A 218 0.29 2.62 7.77
C ASN A 218 1.05 1.35 7.39
N PHE A 219 0.82 0.29 8.15
CA PHE A 219 1.26 -1.05 7.79
C PHE A 219 0.04 -1.92 7.50
N ILE A 220 0.02 -2.54 6.33
CA ILE A 220 -1.05 -3.43 5.92
C ILE A 220 -0.50 -4.85 5.90
N GLU A 221 -1.07 -5.71 6.74
CA GLU A 221 -0.70 -7.11 6.80
C GLU A 221 -1.20 -7.86 5.57
N LEU A 222 -0.28 -8.43 4.81
CA LEU A 222 -0.58 -9.13 3.55
C LEU A 222 -1.53 -10.33 3.77
N GLN A 223 -1.40 -11.02 4.90
CA GLN A 223 -2.30 -12.12 5.26
C GLN A 223 -3.76 -11.67 5.36
N ASP A 224 -4.01 -10.45 5.84
CA ASP A 224 -5.38 -9.94 6.01
C ASP A 224 -6.01 -9.58 4.65
N LEU A 225 -5.20 -9.38 3.60
CA LEU A 225 -5.66 -9.19 2.23
C LEU A 225 -5.96 -10.49 1.51
N SER A 226 -5.42 -11.62 1.96
CA SER A 226 -5.49 -12.90 1.24
C SER A 226 -6.91 -13.32 0.84
N PRO A 227 -7.98 -13.13 1.66
CA PRO A 227 -9.33 -13.49 1.23
C PRO A 227 -9.82 -12.71 -0.01
N SER A 228 -9.28 -11.49 -0.21
CA SER A 228 -9.66 -10.62 -1.32
C SER A 228 -8.79 -10.81 -2.56
N ILE A 229 -7.51 -11.18 -2.38
CA ILE A 229 -6.51 -11.19 -3.46
C ILE A 229 -5.96 -12.58 -3.78
N ALA A 230 -6.28 -13.61 -3.00
CA ALA A 230 -5.80 -14.95 -3.29
C ALA A 230 -6.46 -15.51 -4.56
N ARG A 231 -5.65 -16.21 -5.37
CA ARG A 231 -6.13 -16.97 -6.51
C ARG A 231 -6.97 -18.14 -6.01
N VAL A 232 -8.22 -18.22 -6.45
CA VAL A 232 -9.08 -19.36 -6.19
C VAL A 232 -8.63 -20.49 -7.12
N HIS A 233 -8.01 -21.54 -6.57
CA HIS A 233 -7.79 -22.75 -7.32
C HIS A 233 -9.17 -23.40 -7.53
N GLN A 234 -9.72 -23.28 -8.74
CA GLN A 234 -10.82 -24.14 -9.14
C GLN A 234 -10.25 -25.57 -9.13
N HIS A 235 -10.72 -26.37 -8.18
CA HIS A 235 -10.53 -27.81 -8.26
C HIS A 235 -11.18 -28.24 -9.58
N ARG A 236 -10.37 -28.52 -10.60
CA ARG A 236 -10.87 -29.26 -11.74
C ARG A 236 -11.16 -30.65 -11.18
N ASP A 237 -12.43 -30.96 -11.00
CA ASP A 237 -12.83 -32.32 -10.75
C ASP A 237 -12.17 -33.20 -11.82
N PRO A 238 -11.54 -34.32 -11.43
CA PRO A 238 -11.00 -35.24 -12.42
C PRO A 238 -12.13 -35.60 -13.39
N PRO A 239 -11.85 -35.74 -14.71
CA PRO A 239 -12.89 -36.09 -15.66
C PRO A 239 -13.64 -37.30 -15.11
N SER A 240 -14.93 -37.16 -14.96
CA SER A 240 -15.79 -38.27 -14.54
C SER A 240 -15.59 -39.40 -15.54
N ASN A 241 -15.00 -40.51 -15.09
CA ASN A 241 -14.96 -41.74 -15.86
C ASN A 241 -16.40 -42.28 -15.91
N ASP A 242 -17.21 -41.65 -16.76
CA ASP A 242 -18.52 -42.17 -17.10
C ASP A 242 -18.31 -43.27 -18.20
N PRO A 243 -18.50 -44.54 -17.88
CA PRO A 243 -18.28 -45.64 -18.87
C PRO A 243 -19.28 -45.63 -20.01
N HIS A 244 -20.24 -44.68 -20.04
CA HIS A 244 -21.35 -44.68 -21.01
C HIS A 244 -21.20 -43.62 -22.15
N SER A 245 -20.10 -42.88 -22.23
CA SER A 245 -19.94 -41.84 -23.28
C SER A 245 -19.53 -42.39 -24.68
N ASN A 246 -19.32 -43.68 -24.82
CA ASN A 246 -18.85 -44.30 -26.09
C ASN A 246 -19.93 -44.95 -26.95
N LEU A 247 -21.22 -44.62 -26.81
CA LEU A 247 -22.31 -45.32 -27.52
C LEU A 247 -22.94 -44.51 -28.66
N TYR A 248 -22.42 -43.37 -29.10
CA TYR A 248 -23.05 -42.57 -30.17
C TYR A 248 -22.11 -42.13 -31.29
N GLU A 249 -21.08 -42.93 -31.61
CA GLU A 249 -20.29 -42.71 -32.82
C GLU A 249 -20.31 -43.97 -33.72
N THR A 250 -21.48 -44.37 -34.20
CA THR A 250 -21.62 -45.18 -35.46
C THR A 250 -23.07 -45.10 -35.91
N ALA A 251 -23.37 -44.12 -36.81
CA ALA A 251 -24.43 -44.22 -37.82
C ALA A 251 -24.20 -43.08 -38.84
#